data_5ad96fedcad5497b141df49c2f19e8f5
#
_entry.id   5ad96fedcad5497b141df49c2f19e8f5
#
_cell.length_a   1.000
_cell.length_b   1.000
_cell.length_c   1.000
_cell.angle_alpha   90.00
_cell.angle_beta   90.00
_cell.angle_gamma   90.00
#
_symmetry.space_group_name_H-M   'P 1'
#
loop_
_entity.id
_entity.type
_entity.pdbx_description
1 polymer ?
#
loop_
_entity_poly.entity_id
_entity_poly.type
_entity_poly.pdbx_seq_one_letter_code
_entity_poly.pdbx_strand_id
1 'polypeptide(L)'
;SKPVKLALIGDPETKRVVSAVPIKEQMITAETFFDFAEMFMDKNGYLPKEFERSGTYGNGLTIYMDSVNPMVKQIAPDEDFMTDSLYMRWNQGEVEIGNYFVRLVCVNGQIQKIATPSARTYSLEPTQIGRILNLPSQSNLLESSFESFRRKALTAIDTRASMGEVK
;
A
#
# COMPACT_ATOMS: atom_id res chain seq x y z
N SER A 1 33.80 12.74 -9.69
CA SER A 1 32.44 12.39 -9.25
C SER A 1 31.84 13.57 -8.49
N LYS A 2 30.58 13.93 -8.78
CA LYS A 2 29.89 14.99 -8.03
C LYS A 2 29.63 14.51 -6.59
N PRO A 3 29.87 15.35 -5.56
CA PRO A 3 29.57 14.99 -4.20
C PRO A 3 28.05 14.77 -4.05
N VAL A 4 27.65 13.65 -3.45
CA VAL A 4 26.26 13.35 -3.13
C VAL A 4 25.95 13.99 -1.78
N LYS A 5 24.97 14.88 -1.74
CA LYS A 5 24.47 15.43 -0.48
C LYS A 5 23.51 14.41 0.13
N LEU A 6 23.70 14.10 1.41
CA LEU A 6 22.85 13.20 2.18
C LEU A 6 22.07 13.98 3.24
N ALA A 7 20.80 13.65 3.39
CA ALA A 7 20.02 14.01 4.57
C ALA A 7 20.10 12.87 5.59
N LEU A 8 20.32 13.24 6.84
CA LEU A 8 20.28 12.29 7.95
C LEU A 8 18.88 12.29 8.55
N ILE A 9 18.25 11.14 8.59
CA ILE A 9 16.97 10.95 9.25
C ILE A 9 17.26 10.50 10.67
N GLY A 10 16.84 11.28 11.65
CA GLY A 10 17.04 11.01 13.07
C GLY A 10 15.74 10.69 13.79
N ASP A 11 15.86 9.91 14.83
CA ASP A 11 14.80 9.71 15.81
C ASP A 11 14.91 10.84 16.85
N PRO A 12 13.88 11.68 17.00
CA PRO A 12 13.90 12.81 17.92
C PRO A 12 13.94 12.38 19.39
N GLU A 13 13.44 11.20 19.73
CA GLU A 13 13.43 10.69 21.10
C GLU A 13 14.80 10.14 21.49
N THR A 14 15.36 9.26 20.68
CA THR A 14 16.64 8.60 20.98
C THR A 14 17.86 9.39 20.54
N LYS A 15 17.68 10.47 19.76
CA LYS A 15 18.74 11.29 19.14
C LYS A 15 19.70 10.48 18.26
N ARG A 16 19.26 9.34 17.75
CA ARG A 16 20.06 8.47 16.88
C ARG A 16 19.72 8.72 15.42
N VAL A 17 20.73 8.66 14.58
CA VAL A 17 20.52 8.62 13.14
C VAL A 17 20.03 7.23 12.77
N VAL A 18 18.85 7.15 12.17
CA VAL A 18 18.23 5.89 11.74
C VAL A 18 18.44 5.61 10.26
N SER A 19 18.70 6.65 9.46
CA SER A 19 18.94 6.49 8.02
C SER A 19 19.70 7.67 7.45
N ALA A 20 20.38 7.46 6.32
CA ALA A 20 20.95 8.49 5.49
C ALA A 20 20.45 8.31 4.07
N VAL A 21 19.85 9.33 3.50
CA VAL A 21 19.23 9.28 2.17
C VAL A 21 19.76 10.39 1.27
N PRO A 22 19.88 10.18 -0.04
CA PRO A 22 20.25 11.26 -0.95
C PRO A 22 19.22 12.39 -0.85
N ILE A 23 19.70 13.63 -0.74
CA ILE A 23 18.80 14.79 -0.78
C ILE A 23 18.23 14.89 -2.18
N LYS A 24 16.94 14.69 -2.29
CA LYS A 24 16.14 15.10 -3.44
C LYS A 24 15.63 16.53 -3.20
N GLU A 25 15.28 17.25 -4.25
CA GLU A 25 14.83 18.65 -4.16
C GLU A 25 13.60 18.82 -3.24
N GLN A 26 12.82 17.76 -3.08
CA GLN A 26 11.69 17.73 -2.14
C GLN A 26 11.75 16.46 -1.32
N MET A 27 12.01 16.62 -0.05
CA MET A 27 11.94 15.52 0.91
C MET A 27 10.61 15.56 1.66
N ILE A 28 9.89 14.45 1.63
CA ILE A 28 8.70 14.27 2.44
C ILE A 28 9.15 13.81 3.82
N THR A 29 8.86 14.58 4.86
CA THR A 29 9.09 14.17 6.24
C THR A 29 8.02 13.18 6.70
N ALA A 30 8.27 12.46 7.78
CA ALA A 30 7.26 11.59 8.38
C ALA A 30 6.01 12.39 8.80
N GLU A 31 6.19 13.59 9.36
CA GLU A 31 5.09 14.49 9.72
C GLU A 31 4.22 14.83 8.50
N THR A 32 4.84 15.32 7.42
CA THR A 32 4.12 15.62 6.16
C THR A 32 3.39 14.38 5.62
N PHE A 33 4.00 13.21 5.77
CA PHE A 33 3.37 11.96 5.35
C PHE A 33 2.11 11.64 6.17
N PHE A 34 2.17 11.80 7.51
CA PHE A 34 1.01 11.56 8.37
C PHE A 34 -0.12 12.57 8.12
N ASP A 35 0.21 13.87 8.01
CA ASP A 35 -0.77 14.92 7.68
C ASP A 35 -1.48 14.63 6.35
N PHE A 36 -0.71 14.23 5.36
CA PHE A 36 -1.27 13.85 4.05
C PHE A 36 -2.15 12.60 4.15
N ALA A 37 -1.72 11.57 4.89
CA ALA A 37 -2.48 10.34 5.06
C ALA A 37 -3.82 10.59 5.77
N GLU A 38 -3.83 11.42 6.80
CA GLU A 38 -5.06 11.84 7.49
C GLU A 38 -6.02 12.55 6.54
N MET A 39 -5.53 13.56 5.82
CA MET A 39 -6.32 14.30 4.84
C MET A 39 -6.87 13.39 3.72
N PHE A 40 -6.07 12.41 3.28
CA PHE A 40 -6.48 11.43 2.27
C PHE A 40 -7.60 10.52 2.80
N MET A 41 -7.45 10.00 4.02
CA MET A 41 -8.45 9.15 4.66
C MET A 41 -9.76 9.89 4.88
N ASP A 42 -9.71 11.08 5.45
CA ASP A 42 -10.89 11.91 5.70
C ASP A 42 -11.67 12.21 4.42
N LYS A 43 -10.94 12.63 3.38
CA LYS A 43 -11.57 12.98 2.10
C LYS A 43 -12.23 11.79 1.41
N ASN A 44 -11.65 10.61 1.53
CA ASN A 44 -12.05 9.44 0.76
C ASN A 44 -12.83 8.40 1.56
N GLY A 45 -13.12 8.66 2.83
CA GLY A 45 -13.86 7.75 3.69
C GLY A 45 -13.10 6.46 4.00
N TYR A 46 -11.83 6.59 4.36
CA TYR A 46 -11.00 5.49 4.85
C TYR A 46 -10.75 5.64 6.35
N LEU A 47 -10.55 4.52 7.01
CA LEU A 47 -10.15 4.44 8.40
C LEU A 47 -8.80 3.71 8.51
N PRO A 48 -7.90 4.17 9.39
CA PRO A 48 -6.65 3.47 9.63
C PRO A 48 -6.94 2.13 10.29
N LYS A 49 -6.33 1.07 9.78
CA LYS A 49 -6.46 -0.29 10.31
C LYS A 49 -5.21 -0.74 11.05
N GLU A 50 -4.06 -0.49 10.47
CA GLU A 50 -2.79 -0.98 11.00
C GLU A 50 -1.65 -0.09 10.56
N PHE A 51 -0.64 0.04 11.43
CA PHE A 51 0.63 0.68 11.14
C PHE A 51 1.74 -0.35 11.16
N GLU A 52 2.59 -0.31 10.16
CA GLU A 52 3.74 -1.18 10.05
C GLU A 52 5.01 -0.36 9.86
N ARG A 53 6.04 -0.69 10.63
CA ARG A 53 7.40 -0.20 10.39
C ARG A 53 8.14 -1.22 9.54
N SER A 54 8.76 -0.76 8.47
CA SER A 54 9.55 -1.59 7.57
C SER A 54 10.94 -0.99 7.35
N GLY A 55 11.82 -1.78 6.75
CA GLY A 55 13.21 -1.39 6.50
C GLY A 55 14.17 -1.77 7.62
N THR A 56 15.46 -1.79 7.30
CA THR A 56 16.54 -2.30 8.18
C THR A 56 16.60 -1.58 9.53
N TYR A 57 16.15 -0.33 9.61
CA TYR A 57 16.16 0.50 10.82
C TYR A 57 14.78 1.07 11.14
N GLY A 58 13.69 0.47 10.62
CA GLY A 58 12.34 0.99 10.81
C GLY A 58 12.10 2.35 10.12
N ASN A 59 12.84 2.64 9.07
CA ASN A 59 12.79 3.90 8.34
C ASN A 59 11.69 3.98 7.27
N GLY A 60 10.96 2.90 7.07
CA GLY A 60 9.75 2.85 6.26
C GLY A 60 8.51 2.81 7.16
N LEU A 61 7.48 3.56 6.81
CA LEU A 61 6.18 3.56 7.48
C LEU A 61 5.10 3.19 6.49
N THR A 62 4.26 2.24 6.86
CA THR A 62 3.09 1.84 6.07
C THR A 62 1.83 1.99 6.90
N ILE A 63 0.84 2.64 6.33
CA ILE A 63 -0.51 2.74 6.89
C ILE A 63 -1.41 1.87 6.02
N TYR A 64 -2.02 0.88 6.60
CA TYR A 64 -3.10 0.12 5.98
C TYR A 64 -4.43 0.75 6.36
N MET A 65 -5.32 0.90 5.39
CA MET A 65 -6.60 1.57 5.58
C MET A 65 -7.73 0.82 4.88
N ASP A 66 -8.85 0.72 5.55
CA ASP A 66 -10.07 0.11 5.01
C ASP A 66 -11.11 1.20 4.73
N SER A 67 -11.88 1.02 3.67
CA SER A 67 -13.02 1.89 3.39
C SER A 67 -14.06 1.80 4.51
N VAL A 68 -14.69 2.92 4.87
CA VAL A 68 -15.83 2.94 5.80
C VAL A 68 -17.04 2.18 5.26
N ASN A 69 -17.15 2.05 3.93
CA ASN A 69 -18.16 1.26 3.22
C ASN A 69 -17.45 0.27 2.30
N PRO A 70 -16.89 -0.83 2.83
CA PRO A 70 -16.07 -1.72 2.04
C PRO A 70 -16.90 -2.43 0.97
N MET A 71 -16.43 -2.37 -0.27
CA MET A 71 -16.92 -3.26 -1.31
C MET A 71 -16.25 -4.62 -1.14
N VAL A 72 -17.05 -5.62 -0.81
CA VAL A 72 -16.59 -7.01 -0.72
C VAL A 72 -16.80 -7.68 -2.07
N LYS A 73 -15.72 -8.12 -2.71
CA LYS A 73 -15.77 -8.86 -3.96
C LYS A 73 -15.27 -10.28 -3.74
N GLN A 74 -16.01 -11.26 -4.22
CA GLN A 74 -15.63 -12.67 -4.15
C GLN A 74 -14.67 -13.02 -5.29
N ILE A 75 -13.55 -13.68 -4.98
CA ILE A 75 -12.53 -14.08 -5.96
C ILE A 75 -12.87 -15.45 -6.55
N ALA A 76 -13.24 -16.38 -5.70
CA ALA A 76 -13.64 -17.75 -6.07
C ALA A 76 -14.97 -18.10 -5.40
N PRO A 77 -15.74 -19.07 -5.95
CA PRO A 77 -17.11 -19.36 -5.48
C PRO A 77 -17.22 -19.65 -4.00
N ASP A 78 -16.17 -20.13 -3.33
CA ASP A 78 -16.30 -20.67 -1.98
C ASP A 78 -15.36 -20.10 -0.92
N GLU A 79 -14.32 -19.28 -1.22
CA GLU A 79 -13.28 -19.09 -0.21
C GLU A 79 -12.68 -17.70 -0.01
N ASP A 80 -12.56 -16.86 -1.00
CA ASP A 80 -11.77 -15.62 -0.86
C ASP A 80 -12.59 -14.36 -1.13
N PHE A 81 -12.71 -13.52 -0.11
CA PHE A 81 -13.29 -12.19 -0.23
C PHE A 81 -12.20 -11.14 -0.29
N MET A 82 -12.41 -10.15 -1.14
CA MET A 82 -11.56 -8.97 -1.25
C MET A 82 -12.32 -7.73 -0.86
N THR A 83 -11.63 -6.84 -0.17
CA THR A 83 -12.13 -5.50 0.11
C THR A 83 -11.32 -4.47 -0.66
N ASP A 84 -11.88 -3.29 -0.85
CA ASP A 84 -11.24 -2.12 -1.43
C ASP A 84 -10.25 -1.45 -0.45
N SER A 85 -9.39 -2.26 0.13
CA SER A 85 -8.39 -1.81 1.09
C SER A 85 -7.17 -1.20 0.39
N LEU A 86 -6.64 -0.13 0.95
CA LEU A 86 -5.46 0.57 0.46
C LEU A 86 -4.34 0.51 1.47
N TYR A 87 -3.11 0.63 0.99
CA TYR A 87 -1.97 0.97 1.82
C TYR A 87 -1.30 2.23 1.30
N MET A 88 -0.73 2.97 2.22
CA MET A 88 0.11 4.12 1.94
C MET A 88 1.44 3.90 2.63
N ARG A 89 2.52 3.92 1.85
CA ARG A 89 3.88 3.68 2.35
C ARG A 89 4.75 4.90 2.12
N TRP A 90 5.35 5.39 3.19
CA TRP A 90 6.43 6.35 3.10
C TRP A 90 7.76 5.63 2.96
N ASN A 91 8.49 5.95 1.92
CA ASN A 91 9.79 5.38 1.64
C ASN A 91 10.75 6.49 1.21
N GLN A 92 11.51 6.98 2.17
CA GLN A 92 12.64 7.89 1.95
C GLN A 92 12.30 9.15 1.10
N GLY A 93 11.15 9.76 1.35
CA GLY A 93 10.75 11.00 0.67
C GLY A 93 9.79 10.82 -0.51
N GLU A 94 9.32 9.60 -0.74
CA GLU A 94 8.27 9.29 -1.69
C GLU A 94 7.11 8.60 -0.97
N VAL A 95 5.92 8.73 -1.52
CA VAL A 95 4.72 8.04 -1.02
C VAL A 95 4.27 7.05 -2.07
N GLU A 96 4.26 5.78 -1.70
CA GLU A 96 3.67 4.72 -2.50
C GLU A 96 2.23 4.49 -2.03
N ILE A 97 1.30 4.46 -2.97
CA ILE A 97 -0.11 4.14 -2.71
C ILE A 97 -0.47 2.94 -3.58
N GLY A 98 -1.06 1.94 -2.96
CA GLY A 98 -1.48 0.73 -3.64
C GLY A 98 -2.66 0.06 -2.96
N ASN A 99 -3.24 -0.87 -3.65
CA ASN A 99 -4.25 -1.76 -3.09
C ASN A 99 -3.58 -2.95 -2.43
N TYR A 100 -4.19 -3.46 -1.40
CA TYR A 100 -3.88 -4.77 -0.87
C TYR A 100 -5.15 -5.59 -0.71
N PHE A 101 -4.98 -6.88 -0.77
CA PHE A 101 -6.05 -7.83 -0.56
C PHE A 101 -5.78 -8.61 0.71
N VAL A 102 -6.85 -8.91 1.40
CA VAL A 102 -6.80 -9.75 2.59
C VAL A 102 -7.33 -11.12 2.20
N ARG A 103 -6.46 -12.13 2.31
CA ARG A 103 -6.83 -13.52 2.09
C ARG A 103 -6.88 -14.25 3.42
N LEU A 104 -7.95 -15.00 3.64
CA LEU A 104 -8.03 -15.94 4.76
C LEU A 104 -7.17 -17.17 4.41
N VAL A 105 -6.11 -17.43 5.16
CA VAL A 105 -5.15 -18.51 4.85
C VAL A 105 -5.48 -19.80 5.60
N CYS A 106 -6.18 -19.71 6.71
CA CYS A 106 -6.59 -20.90 7.48
C CYS A 106 -7.87 -20.67 8.30
N VAL A 107 -8.45 -21.77 8.73
CA VAL A 107 -9.68 -21.84 9.54
C VAL A 107 -9.54 -21.07 10.88
N ASN A 108 -8.33 -20.88 11.36
CA ASN A 108 -8.04 -20.15 12.61
C ASN A 108 -7.99 -18.61 12.46
N GLY A 109 -8.45 -18.07 11.32
CA GLY A 109 -8.50 -16.62 11.12
C GLY A 109 -7.19 -15.97 10.76
N GLN A 110 -6.14 -16.73 10.40
CA GLN A 110 -4.93 -16.14 9.85
C GLN A 110 -5.22 -15.49 8.49
N ILE A 111 -4.85 -14.21 8.41
CA ILE A 111 -5.00 -13.41 7.20
C ILE A 111 -3.64 -13.14 6.58
N GLN A 112 -3.58 -13.13 5.26
CA GLN A 112 -2.43 -12.70 4.50
C GLN A 112 -2.78 -11.44 3.71
N LYS A 113 -1.94 -10.40 3.84
CA LYS A 113 -2.03 -9.20 3.02
C LYS A 113 -1.23 -9.40 1.74
N ILE A 114 -1.87 -9.21 0.61
CA ILE A 114 -1.26 -9.37 -0.70
C ILE A 114 -1.30 -8.03 -1.40
N ALA A 115 -0.14 -7.39 -1.58
CA ALA A 115 -0.02 -6.17 -2.36
C ALA A 115 -0.28 -6.42 -3.84
N THR A 116 -0.97 -5.49 -4.48
CA THR A 116 -1.25 -5.59 -5.92
C THR A 116 -0.16 -4.94 -6.75
N PRO A 117 -0.03 -5.33 -8.02
CA PRO A 117 0.89 -4.67 -8.96
C PRO A 117 0.49 -3.23 -9.32
N SER A 118 -0.65 -2.75 -8.83
CA SER A 118 -1.16 -1.40 -9.12
C SER A 118 -0.53 -0.30 -8.27
N ALA A 119 0.35 -0.64 -7.34
CA ALA A 119 1.04 0.34 -6.52
C ALA A 119 1.81 1.37 -7.36
N ARG A 120 1.66 2.63 -7.01
CA ARG A 120 2.33 3.75 -7.66
C ARG A 120 2.99 4.66 -6.65
N THR A 121 4.13 5.19 -7.03
CA THR A 121 4.90 6.15 -6.23
C THR A 121 4.58 7.57 -6.66
N TYR A 122 4.41 8.43 -5.69
CA TYR A 122 4.06 9.84 -5.87
C TYR A 122 5.03 10.72 -5.08
N SER A 123 5.28 11.92 -5.62
CA SER A 123 5.82 13.03 -4.83
C SER A 123 4.65 13.86 -4.29
N LEU A 124 4.76 14.36 -3.06
CA LEU A 124 3.74 15.24 -2.47
C LEU A 124 3.98 16.70 -2.83
N GLU A 125 4.20 16.98 -4.11
CA GLU A 125 4.26 18.35 -4.61
C GLU A 125 2.87 19.01 -4.53
N PRO A 126 2.78 20.30 -4.19
CA PRO A 126 1.50 21.00 -4.08
C PRO A 126 0.63 20.86 -5.33
N THR A 127 1.24 20.80 -6.51
CA THR A 127 0.54 20.62 -7.79
C THR A 127 -0.05 19.22 -7.98
N GLN A 128 0.46 18.21 -7.29
CA GLN A 128 0.04 16.81 -7.41
C GLN A 128 -0.90 16.36 -6.29
N ILE A 129 -0.86 17.03 -5.13
CA ILE A 129 -1.66 16.63 -3.96
C ILE A 129 -3.14 16.51 -4.31
N GLY A 130 -3.72 17.48 -5.00
CA GLY A 130 -5.11 17.44 -5.41
C GLY A 130 -5.47 16.23 -6.29
N ARG A 131 -4.56 15.83 -7.17
CA ARG A 131 -4.73 14.65 -8.02
C ARG A 131 -4.67 13.36 -7.19
N ILE A 132 -3.71 13.28 -6.28
CA ILE A 132 -3.54 12.09 -5.43
C ILE A 132 -4.74 11.92 -4.49
N LEU A 133 -5.25 13.02 -3.92
CA LEU A 133 -6.43 13.00 -3.08
C LEU A 133 -7.70 12.54 -3.80
N ASN A 134 -7.74 12.59 -5.11
CA ASN A 134 -8.87 12.14 -5.92
C ASN A 134 -8.67 10.74 -6.53
N LEU A 135 -7.56 10.04 -6.25
CA LEU A 135 -7.29 8.71 -6.79
C LEU A 135 -8.41 7.69 -6.54
N PRO A 136 -8.99 7.59 -5.33
CA PRO A 136 -10.05 6.64 -5.06
C PRO A 136 -11.34 6.87 -5.87
N SER A 137 -11.64 8.13 -6.20
CA SER A 137 -12.80 8.45 -7.04
C SER A 137 -12.61 8.10 -8.52
N GLN A 138 -11.36 7.82 -8.93
CA GLN A 138 -11.03 7.29 -10.24
C GLN A 138 -11.13 5.75 -10.24
N SER A 139 -12.28 5.23 -9.87
CA SER A 139 -12.57 3.82 -9.55
C SER A 139 -12.11 2.77 -10.57
N ASN A 140 -11.82 3.17 -11.79
CA ASN A 140 -11.34 2.27 -12.85
C ASN A 140 -10.00 1.60 -12.53
N LEU A 141 -9.17 2.20 -11.66
CA LEU A 141 -7.90 1.61 -11.24
C LEU A 141 -8.09 0.44 -10.26
N LEU A 142 -9.06 0.56 -9.37
CA LEU A 142 -9.40 -0.50 -8.41
C LEU A 142 -10.02 -1.70 -9.12
N GLU A 143 -10.92 -1.42 -10.04
CA GLU A 143 -11.65 -2.46 -10.78
C GLU A 143 -10.74 -3.21 -11.76
N SER A 144 -9.88 -2.52 -12.49
CA SER A 144 -8.90 -3.16 -13.39
C SER A 144 -7.86 -3.99 -12.63
N SER A 145 -7.45 -3.55 -11.47
CA SER A 145 -6.52 -4.30 -10.60
C SER A 145 -7.17 -5.55 -10.03
N PHE A 146 -8.43 -5.45 -9.62
CA PHE A 146 -9.22 -6.58 -9.16
C PHE A 146 -9.38 -7.63 -10.25
N GLU A 147 -9.84 -7.26 -11.43
CA GLU A 147 -10.03 -8.19 -12.54
C GLU A 147 -8.71 -8.84 -13.00
N SER A 148 -7.61 -8.10 -12.99
CA SER A 148 -6.29 -8.65 -13.27
C SER A 148 -5.87 -9.69 -12.23
N PHE A 149 -6.07 -9.39 -10.95
CA PHE A 149 -5.76 -10.32 -9.87
C PHE A 149 -6.66 -11.55 -9.91
N ARG A 150 -7.99 -11.36 -10.05
CA ARG A 150 -8.96 -12.45 -10.17
C ARG A 150 -8.60 -13.40 -11.30
N ARG A 151 -8.26 -12.89 -12.47
CA ARG A 151 -7.84 -13.70 -13.61
C ARG A 151 -6.62 -14.55 -13.29
N LYS A 152 -5.60 -13.96 -12.66
CA LYS A 152 -4.39 -14.69 -12.25
C LYS A 152 -4.68 -15.77 -11.20
N ALA A 153 -5.56 -15.47 -10.23
CA ALA A 153 -5.95 -16.41 -9.20
C ALA A 153 -6.71 -17.61 -9.80
N LEU A 154 -7.68 -17.37 -10.69
CA LEU A 154 -8.42 -18.43 -11.37
C LEU A 154 -7.51 -19.29 -12.25
N THR A 155 -6.59 -18.68 -13.01
CA THR A 155 -5.60 -19.41 -13.82
C THR A 155 -4.72 -20.31 -12.93
N ALA A 156 -4.31 -19.83 -11.76
CA ALA A 156 -3.49 -20.63 -10.84
C ALA A 156 -4.29 -21.81 -10.24
N ILE A 157 -5.59 -21.66 -9.99
CA ILE A 157 -6.48 -22.73 -9.53
C ILE A 157 -6.62 -23.79 -10.62
N ASP A 158 -6.93 -23.39 -11.86
CA ASP A 158 -7.08 -24.30 -13.00
C ASP A 158 -5.78 -25.07 -13.30
N THR A 159 -4.63 -24.41 -13.18
CA THR A 159 -3.31 -25.07 -13.36
C THR A 159 -3.06 -26.12 -12.28
N ARG A 160 -3.46 -25.88 -11.04
CA ARG A 160 -3.34 -26.86 -9.95
C ARG A 160 -4.28 -28.04 -10.14
N ALA A 161 -5.50 -27.81 -10.59
CA ALA A 161 -6.47 -28.86 -10.88
C ALA A 161 -5.93 -29.79 -11.99
N SER A 162 -5.42 -29.25 -13.10
CA SER A 162 -4.85 -30.03 -14.19
C SER A 162 -3.59 -30.85 -13.81
N MET A 163 -2.78 -30.35 -12.87
CA MET A 163 -1.62 -31.12 -12.36
C MET A 163 -2.01 -32.23 -11.36
N GLY A 164 -3.19 -32.12 -10.73
CA GLY A 164 -3.71 -33.14 -9.83
C GLY A 164 -4.32 -34.36 -10.54
N GLU A 165 -4.69 -34.21 -11.82
CA GLU A 165 -5.30 -35.28 -12.64
C GLU A 165 -4.26 -36.19 -13.32
N VAL A 166 -2.98 -35.85 -13.27
CA VAL A 166 -1.88 -36.69 -13.81
C VAL A 166 -1.40 -37.63 -12.68
N LYS A 167 -2.18 -38.65 -12.38
CA LYS A 167 -1.79 -39.83 -11.61
C LYS A 167 -2.14 -41.10 -12.35
#